data_09f125a993269b171337acac90ace8d4
#
_entry.id   09f125a993269b171337acac90ace8d4
#
_cell.length_a   1.000
_cell.length_b   1.000
_cell.length_c   1.000
_cell.angle_alpha   90.00
_cell.angle_beta   90.00
_cell.angle_gamma   90.00
#
_symmetry.space_group_name_H-M   'P 1'
#
loop_
_entity.id
_entity.type
_entity.pdbx_description
1 polymer ?
#
loop_
_entity_poly.entity_id
_entity_poly.type
_entity_poly.pdbx_seq_one_letter_code
_entity_poly.pdbx_strand_id
1 'polypeptide(L)'
;SNCSQKPAYGMIIPDYKWSYEELKSEYKQCRGKGQLISKGEFQGKLTFYFTVMNDSTYIQFRDFLGRRTLYLQLLANEVYAWDILQDKWFLTTQIQSQYPFLIVLEPTDLTRYFWGIDPQLRRKEYPKDFMFDHKSISISFQTKPDAVGSMVSKAIFQINDNQTQVEIEIEEREYGMSYPRLIRAIPPTILHN
;
A
#
# COMPACT_ATOMS: atom_id res chain seq x y z
N SER A 1 -7.43 17.19 -29.46
CA SER A 1 -6.49 16.17 -28.93
C SER A 1 -5.57 16.83 -27.92
N ASN A 2 -5.87 16.68 -26.63
CA ASN A 2 -4.97 17.10 -25.58
C ASN A 2 -3.84 16.07 -25.48
N CYS A 3 -2.70 16.34 -26.15
CA CYS A 3 -1.45 15.69 -25.78
C CYS A 3 -1.06 16.22 -24.42
N SER A 4 -1.33 15.47 -23.34
CA SER A 4 -0.73 15.77 -22.06
C SER A 4 0.77 15.51 -22.18
N GLN A 5 1.55 16.59 -22.20
CA GLN A 5 3.01 16.47 -22.21
C GLN A 5 3.45 15.86 -20.88
N LYS A 6 4.08 14.69 -20.96
CA LYS A 6 4.70 14.07 -19.77
C LYS A 6 5.89 14.92 -19.32
N PRO A 7 6.11 15.03 -18.00
CA PRO A 7 7.26 15.77 -17.48
C PRO A 7 8.58 15.15 -17.95
N ALA A 8 9.56 15.97 -18.23
CA ALA A 8 10.90 15.52 -18.51
C ALA A 8 11.52 14.85 -17.26
N TYR A 9 12.30 13.82 -17.50
CA TYR A 9 12.96 13.08 -16.41
C TYR A 9 13.82 14.03 -15.53
N GLY A 10 13.57 13.99 -14.21
CA GLY A 10 14.29 14.83 -13.23
C GLY A 10 13.67 16.18 -12.94
N MET A 11 12.58 16.57 -13.62
CA MET A 11 11.86 17.81 -13.34
C MET A 11 10.72 17.54 -12.35
N ILE A 12 10.64 18.32 -11.27
CA ILE A 12 9.51 18.27 -10.33
C ILE A 12 8.39 19.13 -10.89
N ILE A 13 7.24 18.52 -11.20
CA ILE A 13 6.02 19.20 -11.63
C ILE A 13 4.91 18.87 -10.63
N PRO A 14 4.73 19.66 -9.55
CA PRO A 14 3.83 19.35 -8.44
C PRO A 14 2.37 19.14 -8.85
N ASP A 15 1.93 19.83 -9.91
CA ASP A 15 0.54 19.80 -10.38
C ASP A 15 0.26 18.71 -11.44
N TYR A 16 1.31 18.01 -11.89
CA TYR A 16 1.12 16.93 -12.85
C TYR A 16 0.42 15.74 -12.20
N LYS A 17 -0.67 15.30 -12.80
CA LYS A 17 -1.46 14.16 -12.32
C LYS A 17 -1.36 13.01 -13.31
N TRP A 18 -0.69 11.97 -12.88
CA TRP A 18 -0.62 10.71 -13.61
C TRP A 18 -1.92 9.93 -13.49
N SER A 19 -2.34 9.28 -14.56
CA SER A 19 -3.23 8.13 -14.45
C SER A 19 -2.42 6.89 -14.05
N TYR A 20 -3.09 5.90 -13.47
CA TYR A 20 -2.47 4.65 -13.06
C TYR A 20 -1.81 3.92 -14.24
N GLU A 21 -2.51 3.86 -15.39
CA GLU A 21 -2.01 3.18 -16.60
C GLU A 21 -0.82 3.90 -17.25
N GLU A 22 -0.83 5.23 -17.29
CA GLU A 22 0.31 6.01 -17.78
C GLU A 22 1.56 5.75 -16.94
N LEU A 23 1.43 5.80 -15.63
CA LEU A 23 2.55 5.63 -14.70
C LEU A 23 3.16 4.22 -14.81
N LYS A 24 2.32 3.18 -14.86
CA LYS A 24 2.77 1.81 -15.08
C LYS A 24 3.45 1.63 -16.44
N SER A 25 2.87 2.22 -17.49
CA SER A 25 3.41 2.14 -18.83
C SER A 25 4.79 2.76 -18.93
N GLU A 26 5.00 3.91 -18.28
CA GLU A 26 6.25 4.66 -18.33
C GLU A 26 7.36 3.97 -17.54
N TYR A 27 7.09 3.62 -16.29
CA TYR A 27 8.15 3.21 -15.36
C TYR A 27 8.23 1.70 -15.11
N LYS A 28 7.20 0.91 -15.44
CA LYS A 28 7.12 -0.56 -15.27
C LYS A 28 7.22 -1.03 -13.82
N GLN A 29 7.96 -0.33 -12.99
CA GLN A 29 8.20 -0.67 -11.59
C GLN A 29 8.51 0.58 -10.77
N CYS A 30 8.33 0.49 -9.48
CA CYS A 30 8.86 1.45 -8.53
C CYS A 30 9.26 0.77 -7.22
N ARG A 31 10.14 1.39 -6.47
CA ARG A 31 10.53 0.96 -5.14
C ARG A 31 10.47 2.12 -4.16
N GLY A 32 10.49 1.82 -2.89
CA GLY A 32 10.56 2.87 -1.90
C GLY A 32 10.62 2.34 -0.48
N LYS A 33 10.54 3.28 0.44
CA LYS A 33 10.48 2.99 1.87
C LYS A 33 9.47 3.91 2.54
N GLY A 34 9.04 3.51 3.71
CA GLY A 34 8.11 4.29 4.50
C GLY A 34 7.95 3.75 5.91
N GLN A 35 6.93 4.24 6.57
CA GLN A 35 6.59 3.86 7.93
C GLN A 35 5.10 3.62 8.08
N LEU A 36 4.76 2.68 8.96
CA LEU A 36 3.43 2.44 9.47
C LEU A 36 3.42 2.81 10.94
N ILE A 37 2.49 3.68 11.32
CA ILE A 37 2.33 4.15 12.70
C ILE A 37 0.91 3.82 13.14
N SER A 38 0.79 3.06 14.23
CA SER A 38 -0.48 2.80 14.88
C SER A 38 -0.56 3.57 16.20
N LYS A 39 -1.69 4.23 16.42
CA LYS A 39 -2.01 5.00 17.63
C LYS A 39 -3.31 4.49 18.22
N GLY A 40 -3.46 4.59 19.53
CA GLY A 40 -4.65 4.14 20.25
C GLY A 40 -4.42 2.84 21.01
N GLU A 41 -5.35 1.91 20.92
CA GLU A 41 -5.30 0.64 21.67
C GLU A 41 -4.06 -0.19 21.32
N PHE A 42 -3.63 -0.18 20.06
CA PHE A 42 -2.42 -0.84 19.62
C PHE A 42 -1.42 0.22 19.15
N GLN A 43 -0.50 0.58 20.01
CA GLN A 43 0.55 1.54 19.67
C GLN A 43 1.77 0.82 19.10
N GLY A 44 2.30 1.35 18.00
CA GLY A 44 3.51 0.79 17.40
C GLY A 44 3.97 1.55 16.17
N LYS A 45 5.22 1.33 15.83
CA LYS A 45 5.84 1.85 14.61
C LYS A 45 6.62 0.75 13.92
N LEU A 46 6.35 0.57 12.63
CA LEU A 46 7.12 -0.28 11.75
C LEU A 46 7.69 0.56 10.61
N THR A 47 8.88 0.26 10.17
CA THR A 47 9.39 0.74 8.89
C THR A 47 9.16 -0.32 7.83
N PHE A 48 9.08 0.08 6.56
CA PHE A 48 8.93 -0.88 5.48
C PHE A 48 9.72 -0.47 4.24
N TYR A 49 10.10 -1.47 3.46
CA TYR A 49 10.57 -1.36 2.09
C TYR A 49 9.56 -2.01 1.17
N PHE A 50 9.34 -1.44 0.01
CA PHE A 50 8.41 -2.00 -0.96
C PHE A 50 8.99 -1.97 -2.39
N THR A 51 8.48 -2.87 -3.20
CA THR A 51 8.63 -2.86 -4.64
C THR A 51 7.28 -3.11 -5.28
N VAL A 52 6.94 -2.33 -6.28
CA VAL A 52 5.76 -2.54 -7.11
C VAL A 52 6.22 -2.88 -8.53
N MET A 53 5.63 -3.90 -9.10
CA MET A 53 5.79 -4.28 -10.51
C MET A 53 4.43 -4.50 -11.12
N ASN A 54 4.08 -3.68 -12.11
CA ASN A 54 2.73 -3.71 -12.71
C ASN A 54 1.63 -3.64 -11.63
N ASP A 55 0.85 -4.70 -11.49
CA ASP A 55 -0.28 -4.79 -10.57
C ASP A 55 0.03 -5.58 -9.28
N SER A 56 1.30 -5.80 -8.98
CA SER A 56 1.75 -6.54 -7.80
C SER A 56 2.63 -5.70 -6.90
N THR A 57 2.42 -5.81 -5.60
CA THR A 57 3.22 -5.12 -4.58
C THR A 57 3.83 -6.11 -3.60
N TYR A 58 5.08 -5.88 -3.27
CA TYR A 58 5.87 -6.69 -2.35
C TYR A 58 6.40 -5.79 -1.25
N ILE A 59 6.09 -6.09 0.01
CA ILE A 59 6.40 -5.23 1.15
C ILE A 59 7.08 -6.03 2.24
N GLN A 60 8.15 -5.51 2.81
CA GLN A 60 8.82 -6.08 3.96
C GLN A 60 8.85 -5.08 5.10
N PHE A 61 8.23 -5.44 6.20
CA PHE A 61 8.21 -4.64 7.43
C PHE A 61 9.36 -5.00 8.36
N ARG A 62 9.81 -3.99 9.10
CA ARG A 62 10.83 -4.11 10.14
C ARG A 62 10.37 -3.40 11.40
N ASP A 63 10.71 -3.98 12.55
CA ASP A 63 10.48 -3.35 13.84
C ASP A 63 11.51 -2.24 14.13
N PHE A 64 11.39 -1.63 15.30
CA PHE A 64 12.30 -0.56 15.74
C PHE A 64 13.76 -1.01 15.94
N LEU A 65 14.02 -2.30 16.08
CA LEU A 65 15.35 -2.88 16.10
C LEU A 65 15.88 -3.23 14.72
N GLY A 66 15.11 -2.97 13.67
CA GLY A 66 15.46 -3.28 12.28
C GLY A 66 15.30 -4.76 11.89
N ARG A 67 14.69 -5.59 12.76
CA ARG A 67 14.43 -7.00 12.46
C ARG A 67 13.25 -7.11 11.49
N ARG A 68 13.40 -7.98 10.51
CA ARG A 68 12.30 -8.32 9.60
C ARG A 68 11.21 -9.07 10.37
N THR A 69 9.98 -8.55 10.30
CA THR A 69 8.86 -9.08 11.08
C THR A 69 7.76 -9.66 10.21
N LEU A 70 7.41 -8.96 9.14
CA LEU A 70 6.29 -9.30 8.28
C LEU A 70 6.66 -9.05 6.82
N TYR A 71 6.19 -9.93 5.95
CA TYR A 71 6.27 -9.78 4.52
C TYR A 71 4.88 -9.89 3.90
N LEU A 72 4.52 -8.97 3.02
CA LEU A 72 3.24 -8.96 2.31
C LEU A 72 3.46 -9.04 0.81
N GLN A 73 2.62 -9.81 0.14
CA GLN A 73 2.42 -9.78 -1.30
C GLN A 73 0.98 -9.38 -1.60
N LEU A 74 0.80 -8.33 -2.37
CA LEU A 74 -0.47 -7.90 -2.92
C LEU A 74 -0.46 -8.27 -4.39
N LEU A 75 -1.22 -9.27 -4.75
CA LEU A 75 -1.47 -9.68 -6.14
C LEU A 75 -2.88 -9.26 -6.50
N ALA A 76 -3.22 -9.15 -7.76
CA ALA A 76 -4.49 -8.54 -8.24
C ALA A 76 -5.68 -8.59 -7.26
N ASN A 77 -6.09 -9.78 -6.82
CA ASN A 77 -7.23 -9.98 -5.92
C ASN A 77 -6.87 -10.72 -4.62
N GLU A 78 -5.57 -10.93 -4.37
CA GLU A 78 -5.12 -11.78 -3.28
C GLU A 78 -4.05 -11.09 -2.45
N VAL A 79 -4.08 -11.34 -1.15
CA VAL A 79 -3.06 -10.91 -0.19
C VAL A 79 -2.46 -12.15 0.45
N TYR A 80 -1.14 -12.23 0.43
CA TYR A 80 -0.39 -13.22 1.17
C TYR A 80 0.48 -12.52 2.19
N ALA A 81 0.47 -13.00 3.42
CA ALA A 81 1.31 -12.49 4.48
C ALA A 81 2.17 -13.60 5.06
N TRP A 82 3.43 -13.31 5.28
CA TRP A 82 4.35 -14.19 5.97
C TRP A 82 4.86 -13.53 7.24
N ASP A 83 4.43 -14.06 8.39
CA ASP A 83 5.03 -13.73 9.67
C ASP A 83 6.41 -14.37 9.73
N ILE A 84 7.44 -13.56 9.57
CA ILE A 84 8.83 -14.03 9.49
C ILE A 84 9.31 -14.55 10.86
N LEU A 85 8.81 -13.98 11.95
CA LEU A 85 9.23 -14.37 13.30
C LEU A 85 8.67 -15.72 13.71
N GLN A 86 7.45 -16.05 13.28
CA GLN A 86 6.80 -17.33 13.56
C GLN A 86 6.92 -18.34 12.41
N ASP A 87 7.49 -17.91 11.29
CA ASP A 87 7.56 -18.70 10.04
C ASP A 87 6.19 -19.23 9.61
N LYS A 88 5.18 -18.36 9.64
CA LYS A 88 3.81 -18.71 9.35
C LYS A 88 3.22 -17.86 8.23
N TRP A 89 2.61 -18.50 7.24
CA TRP A 89 1.88 -17.86 6.17
C TRP A 89 0.39 -17.71 6.48
N PHE A 90 -0.17 -16.59 6.05
CA PHE A 90 -1.59 -16.27 6.14
C PHE A 90 -2.13 -15.96 4.74
N LEU A 91 -3.31 -16.49 4.45
CA LEU A 91 -4.02 -16.25 3.20
C LEU A 91 -4.99 -15.07 3.33
N THR A 92 -5.50 -14.60 2.20
CA THR A 92 -6.40 -13.43 2.10
C THR A 92 -7.51 -13.44 3.15
N THR A 93 -8.25 -14.54 3.29
CA THR A 93 -9.38 -14.63 4.24
C THR A 93 -8.95 -14.50 5.70
N GLN A 94 -7.80 -15.07 6.05
CA GLN A 94 -7.24 -14.99 7.40
C GLN A 94 -6.75 -13.58 7.73
N ILE A 95 -6.14 -12.90 6.74
CA ILE A 95 -5.65 -11.54 6.89
C ILE A 95 -6.81 -10.56 7.04
N GLN A 96 -7.85 -10.69 6.23
CA GLN A 96 -9.02 -9.84 6.27
C GLN A 96 -9.76 -9.93 7.61
N SER A 97 -9.79 -11.11 8.25
CA SER A 97 -10.39 -11.27 9.57
C SER A 97 -9.63 -10.54 10.68
N GLN A 98 -8.32 -10.39 10.53
CA GLN A 98 -7.46 -9.68 11.50
C GLN A 98 -7.32 -8.19 11.21
N TYR A 99 -7.39 -7.80 9.93
CA TYR A 99 -7.22 -6.43 9.45
C TYR A 99 -8.43 -6.01 8.61
N PRO A 100 -9.51 -5.57 9.24
CA PRO A 100 -10.77 -5.28 8.55
C PRO A 100 -10.70 -4.18 7.50
N PHE A 101 -9.74 -3.27 7.60
CA PHE A 101 -9.52 -2.27 6.56
C PHE A 101 -9.14 -2.90 5.20
N LEU A 102 -8.61 -4.13 5.19
CA LEU A 102 -8.36 -4.90 3.97
C LEU A 102 -9.64 -5.49 3.35
N ILE A 103 -10.77 -5.40 4.03
CA ILE A 103 -12.08 -5.70 3.43
C ILE A 103 -12.55 -4.51 2.59
N VAL A 104 -12.23 -3.29 3.04
CA VAL A 104 -12.60 -2.04 2.36
C VAL A 104 -11.64 -1.73 1.21
N LEU A 105 -10.34 -1.99 1.41
CA LEU A 105 -9.31 -1.80 0.42
C LEU A 105 -8.99 -3.13 -0.26
N GLU A 106 -9.31 -3.22 -1.54
CA GLU A 106 -8.84 -4.33 -2.35
C GLU A 106 -7.31 -4.27 -2.53
N PRO A 107 -6.64 -5.39 -2.78
CA PRO A 107 -5.20 -5.41 -3.04
C PRO A 107 -4.77 -4.44 -4.16
N THR A 108 -5.61 -4.28 -5.19
CA THR A 108 -5.38 -3.32 -6.28
C THR A 108 -5.41 -1.87 -5.81
N ASP A 109 -6.23 -1.52 -4.83
CA ASP A 109 -6.28 -0.16 -4.27
C ASP A 109 -4.98 0.16 -3.53
N LEU A 110 -4.48 -0.79 -2.75
CA LEU A 110 -3.19 -0.66 -2.07
C LEU A 110 -2.04 -0.57 -3.08
N THR A 111 -2.06 -1.37 -4.14
CA THR A 111 -1.05 -1.29 -5.19
C THR A 111 -1.05 0.08 -5.87
N ARG A 112 -2.21 0.67 -6.15
CA ARG A 112 -2.32 2.06 -6.65
C ARG A 112 -1.71 3.06 -5.67
N TYR A 113 -1.99 2.91 -4.39
CA TYR A 113 -1.40 3.74 -3.34
C TYR A 113 0.13 3.66 -3.34
N PHE A 114 0.70 2.47 -3.46
CA PHE A 114 2.16 2.30 -3.52
C PHE A 114 2.77 2.90 -4.79
N TRP A 115 2.05 2.88 -5.91
CA TRP A 115 2.42 3.64 -7.11
C TRP A 115 2.33 5.17 -6.92
N GLY A 116 1.61 5.66 -5.90
CA GLY A 116 1.38 7.08 -5.64
C GLY A 116 0.10 7.62 -6.25
N ILE A 117 -0.81 6.74 -6.64
CA ILE A 117 -2.11 7.09 -7.25
C ILE A 117 -3.21 6.99 -6.20
N ASP A 118 -4.10 7.96 -6.19
CA ASP A 118 -5.30 7.93 -5.36
C ASP A 118 -6.15 6.69 -5.74
N PRO A 119 -6.45 5.79 -4.79
CA PRO A 119 -7.29 4.62 -5.03
C PRO A 119 -8.72 4.94 -5.46
N GLN A 120 -9.16 6.20 -5.34
CA GLN A 120 -10.48 6.69 -5.75
C GLN A 120 -11.63 5.94 -5.05
N LEU A 121 -11.48 5.63 -3.78
CA LEU A 121 -12.45 4.88 -2.98
C LEU A 121 -13.85 5.52 -2.97
N ARG A 122 -13.95 6.84 -3.17
CA ARG A 122 -15.24 7.56 -3.23
C ARG A 122 -16.14 7.13 -4.39
N ARG A 123 -15.60 6.42 -5.38
CA ARG A 123 -16.36 5.90 -6.53
C ARG A 123 -16.88 4.49 -6.31
N LYS A 124 -16.45 3.82 -5.26
CA LYS A 124 -16.94 2.48 -4.90
C LYS A 124 -18.17 2.63 -4.03
N GLU A 125 -19.25 1.94 -4.38
CA GLU A 125 -20.42 1.80 -3.53
C GLU A 125 -20.07 0.86 -2.38
N TYR A 126 -19.58 1.42 -1.29
CA TYR A 126 -19.51 0.65 -0.05
C TYR A 126 -20.91 0.54 0.55
N PRO A 127 -21.25 -0.56 1.20
CA PRO A 127 -22.44 -0.61 2.03
C PRO A 127 -22.42 0.60 2.95
N LYS A 128 -23.52 1.38 2.98
CA LYS A 128 -23.64 2.65 3.76
C LYS A 128 -23.30 2.46 5.24
N ASP A 129 -23.32 1.22 5.70
CA ASP A 129 -23.10 0.78 7.06
C ASP A 129 -21.91 -0.20 7.14
N PHE A 130 -20.81 0.08 6.43
CA PHE A 130 -19.62 -0.72 6.63
C PHE A 130 -19.11 -0.50 8.05
N MET A 131 -19.47 -1.43 8.91
CA MET A 131 -19.15 -1.41 10.31
C MET A 131 -18.24 -2.61 10.62
N PHE A 132 -17.04 -2.36 11.11
CA PHE A 132 -16.26 -3.40 11.73
C PHE A 132 -16.55 -3.39 13.23
N ASP A 133 -17.06 -4.51 13.74
CA ASP A 133 -17.41 -4.64 15.15
C ASP A 133 -18.27 -3.45 15.65
N HIS A 134 -19.28 -3.07 14.85
CA HIS A 134 -20.15 -1.91 15.08
C HIS A 134 -19.45 -0.53 15.05
N LYS A 135 -18.25 -0.44 14.48
CA LYS A 135 -17.44 0.78 14.39
C LYS A 135 -17.26 1.21 12.95
N SER A 136 -17.47 2.47 12.64
CA SER A 136 -17.23 2.99 11.31
C SER A 136 -15.73 3.24 11.07
N ILE A 137 -15.26 2.96 9.87
CA ILE A 137 -13.90 3.24 9.45
C ILE A 137 -13.91 4.37 8.43
N SER A 138 -13.08 5.38 8.65
CA SER A 138 -12.79 6.42 7.67
C SER A 138 -11.39 6.27 7.11
N ILE A 139 -11.24 6.56 5.81
CA ILE A 139 -9.96 6.48 5.11
C ILE A 139 -9.75 7.81 4.39
N SER A 140 -8.57 8.39 4.55
CA SER A 140 -8.16 9.60 3.82
C SER A 140 -6.75 9.46 3.26
N PHE A 141 -6.51 10.17 2.15
CA PHE A 141 -5.22 10.18 1.47
C PHE A 141 -4.69 11.60 1.38
N GLN A 142 -3.37 11.73 1.51
CA GLN A 142 -2.65 13.00 1.35
C GLN A 142 -1.61 12.86 0.26
N THR A 143 -1.44 13.94 -0.51
CA THR A 143 -0.44 14.03 -1.57
C THR A 143 0.73 14.91 -1.14
N LYS A 144 1.89 14.64 -1.70
CA LYS A 144 3.06 15.52 -1.64
C LYS A 144 3.76 15.57 -3.00
N PRO A 145 4.55 16.60 -3.26
CA PRO A 145 5.43 16.63 -4.43
C PRO A 145 6.42 15.47 -4.40
N ASP A 146 6.63 14.86 -5.55
CA ASP A 146 7.58 13.77 -5.78
C ASP A 146 8.37 14.09 -7.07
N ALA A 147 9.38 13.30 -7.40
CA ALA A 147 10.22 13.50 -8.59
C ALA A 147 9.45 13.52 -9.92
N VAL A 148 8.26 12.92 -9.96
CA VAL A 148 7.45 12.80 -11.17
C VAL A 148 6.17 13.62 -11.15
N GLY A 149 5.82 14.27 -10.05
CA GLY A 149 4.60 15.06 -9.93
C GLY A 149 4.01 15.06 -8.52
N SER A 150 2.71 15.37 -8.40
CA SER A 150 1.98 15.32 -7.12
C SER A 150 1.45 13.91 -6.89
N MET A 151 2.02 13.21 -5.92
CA MET A 151 1.77 11.79 -5.68
C MET A 151 1.15 11.55 -4.31
N VAL A 152 0.23 10.60 -4.22
CA VAL A 152 -0.30 10.14 -2.94
C VAL A 152 0.84 9.52 -2.13
N SER A 153 1.02 9.98 -0.91
CA SER A 153 2.14 9.54 -0.07
C SER A 153 1.73 9.13 1.34
N LYS A 154 0.53 9.47 1.78
CA LYS A 154 0.05 9.12 3.10
C LYS A 154 -1.39 8.63 3.05
N ALA A 155 -1.65 7.51 3.71
CA ALA A 155 -2.98 6.99 3.97
C ALA A 155 -3.24 6.98 5.47
N ILE A 156 -4.42 7.44 5.87
CA ILE A 156 -4.84 7.50 7.27
C ILE A 156 -6.13 6.71 7.40
N PHE A 157 -6.09 5.65 8.20
CA PHE A 157 -7.23 4.83 8.58
C PHE A 157 -7.62 5.19 10.01
N GLN A 158 -8.86 5.57 10.21
CA GLN A 158 -9.36 5.93 11.53
C GLN A 158 -10.61 5.13 11.85
N ILE A 159 -10.62 4.50 13.01
CA ILE A 159 -11.80 3.83 13.56
C ILE A 159 -12.55 4.87 14.40
N ASN A 160 -13.77 5.18 13.99
CA ASN A 160 -14.50 6.34 14.53
C ASN A 160 -15.08 6.17 15.94
N ASP A 161 -14.80 5.09 16.65
CA ASP A 161 -15.16 4.99 18.07
C ASP A 161 -14.16 5.67 18.97
N ASN A 162 -13.03 6.16 18.33
CA ASN A 162 -12.31 7.03 18.98
C ASN A 162 -10.87 7.17 18.99
N GLN A 163 -10.16 6.31 18.88
CA GLN A 163 -8.77 6.51 19.29
C GLN A 163 -7.79 5.68 18.50
N THR A 164 -8.29 4.72 17.74
CA THR A 164 -7.42 3.87 16.92
C THR A 164 -7.24 4.48 15.54
N GLN A 165 -6.00 4.83 15.24
CA GLN A 165 -5.60 5.38 13.96
C GLN A 165 -4.37 4.62 13.45
N VAL A 166 -4.40 4.26 12.16
CA VAL A 166 -3.24 3.69 11.46
C VAL A 166 -2.86 4.61 10.33
N GLU A 167 -1.62 5.05 10.32
CA GLU A 167 -1.04 5.87 9.26
C GLU A 167 -0.01 5.04 8.50
N ILE A 168 -0.10 5.05 7.18
CA ILE A 168 0.94 4.51 6.29
C ILE A 168 1.50 5.68 5.50
N GLU A 169 2.78 5.96 5.65
CA GLU A 169 3.45 7.06 4.97
C GLU A 169 4.62 6.54 4.14
N ILE A 170 4.63 6.91 2.86
CA ILE A 170 5.74 6.66 1.96
C ILE A 170 6.68 7.86 2.04
N GLU A 171 7.88 7.61 2.55
CA GLU A 171 8.91 8.63 2.75
C GLU A 171 9.71 8.87 1.46
N GLU A 172 10.03 7.80 0.75
CA GLU A 172 10.79 7.83 -0.49
C GLU A 172 10.18 6.89 -1.52
N ARG A 173 10.18 7.31 -2.78
CA ARG A 173 9.74 6.52 -3.93
C ARG A 173 10.66 6.77 -5.11
N GLU A 174 11.13 5.71 -5.75
CA GLU A 174 11.99 5.76 -6.92
C GLU A 174 11.33 4.98 -8.06
N TYR A 175 10.92 5.69 -9.09
CA TYR A 175 10.31 5.09 -10.28
C TYR A 175 11.36 4.49 -11.22
N GLY A 176 10.99 3.41 -11.90
CA GLY A 176 11.89 2.65 -12.76
C GLY A 176 12.86 1.72 -12.03
N MET A 177 12.80 1.67 -10.70
CA MET A 177 13.68 0.89 -9.85
C MET A 177 12.91 -0.16 -9.05
N SER A 178 13.58 -1.24 -8.66
CA SER A 178 13.02 -2.29 -7.81
C SER A 178 14.00 -2.75 -6.74
N TYR A 179 13.49 -3.48 -5.76
CA TYR A 179 14.27 -4.32 -4.85
C TYR A 179 14.05 -5.79 -5.23
N PRO A 180 14.89 -6.39 -6.08
CA PRO A 180 14.64 -7.75 -6.58
C PRO A 180 14.53 -8.80 -5.48
N ARG A 181 15.19 -8.59 -4.34
CA ARG A 181 15.14 -9.51 -3.19
C ARG A 181 13.78 -9.52 -2.48
N LEU A 182 12.93 -8.53 -2.72
CA LEU A 182 11.56 -8.52 -2.19
C LEU A 182 10.61 -9.33 -3.05
N ILE A 183 10.94 -9.56 -4.32
CA ILE A 183 10.10 -10.30 -5.25
C ILE A 183 10.33 -11.79 -5.02
N ARG A 184 9.42 -12.43 -4.29
CA ARG A 184 9.54 -13.84 -3.90
C ARG A 184 8.36 -14.63 -4.43
N ALA A 185 8.63 -15.86 -4.83
CA ALA A 185 7.57 -16.82 -5.12
C ALA A 185 6.88 -17.25 -3.83
N ILE A 186 5.56 -17.38 -3.88
CA ILE A 186 4.78 -17.98 -2.80
C ILE A 186 5.07 -19.49 -2.81
N PRO A 187 5.38 -20.11 -1.66
CA PRO A 187 5.61 -21.55 -1.61
C PRO A 187 4.40 -22.33 -2.15
N PRO A 188 4.60 -23.35 -3.02
CA PRO A 188 3.51 -24.12 -3.59
C PRO A 188 2.58 -24.76 -2.54
N THR A 189 3.11 -25.10 -1.37
CA THR A 189 2.34 -25.64 -0.24
C THR A 189 1.30 -24.66 0.30
N ILE A 190 1.44 -23.37 0.05
CA ILE A 190 0.50 -22.35 0.48
C ILE A 190 -0.60 -22.14 -0.56
N LEU A 191 -0.30 -22.32 -1.86
CA LEU A 191 -1.24 -22.11 -2.96
C LEU A 191 -2.29 -23.21 -3.11
N HIS A 192 -2.09 -24.36 -2.48
CA HIS A 192 -2.93 -25.55 -2.62
C HIS A 192 -3.75 -25.88 -1.35
N ASN A 193 -3.73 -24.99 -0.35
CA ASN A 193 -4.57 -25.06 0.84
C ASN A 193 -5.69 -24.03 0.75
#